data_dabbbf6214d37bc82ed22fa4a6d3b88a
#
_entry.id   dabbbf6214d37bc82ed22fa4a6d3b88a
#
_cell.length_a   1.000
_cell.length_b   1.000
_cell.length_c   1.000
_cell.angle_alpha   90.00
_cell.angle_beta   90.00
_cell.angle_gamma   90.00
#
_symmetry.space_group_name_H-M   'P 1'
#
loop_
_entity.id
_entity.type
_entity.pdbx_description
1 polymer ?
#
loop_
_entity_poly.entity_id
_entity_poly.type
_entity_poly.pdbx_seq_one_letter_code
_entity_poly.pdbx_strand_id
1 'polypeptide(L)'
;ILRPLDLMKPYRLEMGTKLETAQGKNLYEFWGDKIQKNVLDELKNQKSDLLINLASKEYFSVLGKVPEDINVISPAFKDYKNGKYKIISFYAKKARGLMARWIIQNKVTDFENLKDFDVDGYKYSKAESTSTTPVFLRKQS
;
A
#
# COMPACT_ATOMS: atom_id res chain seq x y z
N ILE A 1 0.22 -3.91 16.87
CA ILE A 1 0.51 -4.10 15.43
C ILE A 1 1.58 -5.17 15.29
N LEU A 2 1.33 -6.17 14.41
CA LEU A 2 2.31 -7.20 14.09
C LEU A 2 3.45 -6.61 13.26
N ARG A 3 4.67 -6.95 13.65
CA ARG A 3 5.91 -6.54 12.98
C ARG A 3 6.42 -7.68 12.09
N PRO A 4 7.30 -7.42 11.11
CA PRO A 4 8.03 -8.48 10.45
C PRO A 4 8.71 -9.38 11.50
N LEU A 5 8.62 -10.70 11.33
CA LEU A 5 9.10 -11.75 12.23
C LEU A 5 8.25 -12.02 13.50
N ASP A 6 7.18 -11.29 13.74
CA ASP A 6 6.22 -11.68 14.78
C ASP A 6 5.50 -12.97 14.38
N LEU A 7 5.40 -13.90 15.31
CA LEU A 7 4.72 -15.18 15.08
C LEU A 7 3.21 -14.99 15.22
N MET A 8 2.45 -15.51 14.27
CA MET A 8 0.99 -15.51 14.33
C MET A 8 0.41 -16.78 13.70
N LYS A 9 -0.77 -17.18 14.16
CA LYS A 9 -1.51 -18.25 13.48
C LYS A 9 -2.10 -17.72 12.17
N PRO A 10 -2.12 -18.53 11.10
CA PRO A 10 -2.81 -18.16 9.87
C PRO A 10 -4.27 -17.85 10.16
N TYR A 11 -4.75 -16.74 9.62
CA TYR A 11 -6.17 -16.40 9.68
C TYR A 11 -6.60 -15.78 8.36
N ARG A 12 -7.90 -15.87 8.06
CA ARG A 12 -8.53 -15.18 6.94
C ARG A 12 -9.73 -14.42 7.48
N LEU A 13 -9.55 -13.13 7.69
CA LEU A 13 -10.59 -12.25 8.19
C LEU A 13 -10.50 -10.92 7.42
N GLU A 14 -11.58 -10.58 6.72
CA GLU A 14 -11.70 -9.33 6.01
C GLU A 14 -12.09 -8.21 6.98
N MET A 15 -11.64 -6.98 6.70
CA MET A 15 -11.86 -5.84 7.60
C MET A 15 -13.34 -5.53 7.84
N GLY A 16 -14.18 -5.73 6.81
CA GLY A 16 -15.62 -5.54 6.88
C GLY A 16 -16.40 -6.73 7.44
N THR A 17 -15.75 -7.82 7.83
CA THR A 17 -16.42 -8.98 8.42
C THR A 17 -17.22 -8.56 9.65
N LYS A 18 -18.49 -8.96 9.70
CA LYS A 18 -19.35 -8.76 10.89
C LYS A 18 -18.81 -9.60 12.03
N LEU A 19 -18.20 -8.93 12.98
CA LEU A 19 -17.62 -9.53 14.18
C LEU A 19 -17.95 -8.61 15.35
N GLU A 20 -19.01 -8.92 16.08
CA GLU A 20 -19.39 -8.13 17.23
C GLU A 20 -18.40 -8.34 18.38
N THR A 21 -17.83 -7.23 18.83
CA THR A 21 -16.92 -7.15 19.97
C THR A 21 -17.35 -6.00 20.88
N ALA A 22 -16.79 -5.92 22.08
CA ALA A 22 -17.01 -4.78 22.95
C ALA A 22 -16.55 -3.43 22.34
N GLN A 23 -15.66 -3.46 21.34
CA GLN A 23 -15.10 -2.28 20.67
C GLN A 23 -15.76 -1.96 19.32
N GLY A 24 -16.64 -2.83 18.78
CA GLY A 24 -17.29 -2.56 17.50
C GLY A 24 -17.84 -3.79 16.80
N LYS A 25 -18.55 -3.56 15.69
CA LYS A 25 -19.27 -4.59 14.91
C LYS A 25 -18.44 -5.18 13.75
N ASN A 26 -17.25 -4.66 13.53
CA ASN A 26 -16.31 -5.09 12.49
C ASN A 26 -14.90 -4.64 12.87
N LEU A 27 -13.88 -5.03 12.08
CA LEU A 27 -12.49 -4.69 12.39
C LEU A 27 -12.18 -3.19 12.21
N TYR A 28 -12.89 -2.46 11.36
CA TYR A 28 -12.70 -1.00 11.26
C TYR A 28 -13.08 -0.31 12.57
N GLU A 29 -14.25 -0.66 13.13
CA GLU A 29 -14.69 -0.11 14.41
C GLU A 29 -13.81 -0.57 15.58
N PHE A 30 -13.42 -1.86 15.58
CA PHE A 30 -12.52 -2.42 16.58
C PHE A 30 -11.19 -1.66 16.66
N TRP A 31 -10.59 -1.36 15.53
CA TRP A 31 -9.33 -0.62 15.47
C TRP A 31 -9.51 0.87 15.70
N GLY A 32 -10.65 1.45 15.25
CA GLY A 32 -10.91 2.88 15.35
C GLY A 32 -9.75 3.70 14.79
N ASP A 33 -9.22 4.61 15.58
CA ASP A 33 -8.08 5.48 15.22
C ASP A 33 -6.70 4.94 15.60
N LYS A 34 -6.63 3.77 16.25
CA LYS A 34 -5.37 3.23 16.78
C LYS A 34 -4.31 3.02 15.72
N ILE A 35 -4.70 2.49 14.56
CA ILE A 35 -3.77 2.25 13.44
C ILE A 35 -3.28 3.57 12.87
N GLN A 36 -4.18 4.53 12.64
CA GLN A 36 -3.83 5.86 12.15
C GLN A 36 -2.83 6.54 13.09
N LYS A 37 -3.15 6.62 14.39
CA LYS A 37 -2.26 7.22 15.38
C LYS A 37 -0.87 6.60 15.35
N ASN A 38 -0.78 5.27 15.33
CA ASN A 38 0.50 4.59 15.29
C ASN A 38 1.31 4.91 14.02
N VAL A 39 0.66 4.97 12.85
CA VAL A 39 1.35 5.33 11.59
C VAL A 39 1.81 6.78 11.61
N LEU A 40 0.98 7.71 12.10
CA LEU A 40 1.34 9.13 12.19
C LEU A 40 2.47 9.36 13.21
N ASP A 41 2.46 8.69 14.35
CA ASP A 41 3.53 8.74 15.33
C ASP A 41 4.86 8.24 14.73
N GLU A 42 4.81 7.15 13.95
CA GLU A 42 6.00 6.63 13.28
C GLU A 42 6.55 7.60 12.24
N LEU A 43 5.69 8.21 11.40
CA LEU A 43 6.10 9.25 10.44
C LEU A 43 6.77 10.43 11.17
N LYS A 44 6.18 10.88 12.28
CA LYS A 44 6.75 11.96 13.10
C LYS A 44 8.10 11.59 13.68
N ASN A 45 8.26 10.37 14.21
CA ASN A 45 9.53 9.88 14.74
C ASN A 45 10.62 9.82 13.67
N GLN A 46 10.25 9.47 12.44
CA GLN A 46 11.16 9.44 11.29
C GLN A 46 11.37 10.82 10.65
N LYS A 47 10.66 11.87 11.13
CA LYS A 47 10.67 13.22 10.54
C LYS A 47 10.34 13.19 9.04
N SER A 48 9.37 12.36 8.65
CA SER A 48 8.91 12.17 7.27
C SER A 48 7.45 12.55 7.15
N ASP A 49 7.10 13.18 6.04
CA ASP A 49 5.72 13.45 5.60
C ASP A 49 5.28 12.50 4.48
N LEU A 50 6.17 11.59 4.04
CA LEU A 50 5.92 10.68 2.94
C LEU A 50 5.40 9.33 3.43
N LEU A 51 4.18 8.97 3.01
CA LEU A 51 3.56 7.66 3.25
C LEU A 51 3.34 6.92 1.93
N ILE A 52 4.09 5.84 1.69
CA ILE A 52 3.89 4.99 0.51
C ILE A 52 2.87 3.89 0.85
N ASN A 53 1.68 4.01 0.25
CA ASN A 53 0.59 3.05 0.43
C ASN A 53 0.77 1.83 -0.49
N LEU A 54 1.22 0.73 0.05
CA LEU A 54 1.29 -0.57 -0.62
C LEU A 54 0.21 -1.56 -0.13
N ALA A 55 -0.72 -1.09 0.71
CA ALA A 55 -1.88 -1.87 1.13
C ALA A 55 -2.96 -1.93 0.04
N SER A 56 -3.89 -2.88 0.15
CA SER A 56 -5.12 -2.83 -0.65
C SER A 56 -6.02 -1.68 -0.17
N LYS A 57 -6.95 -1.26 -1.03
CA LYS A 57 -7.93 -0.22 -0.66
C LYS A 57 -8.67 -0.56 0.64
N GLU A 58 -9.04 -1.83 0.81
CA GLU A 58 -9.71 -2.32 2.00
C GLU A 58 -8.89 -2.08 3.27
N TYR A 59 -7.62 -2.53 3.27
CA TYR A 59 -6.76 -2.37 4.45
C TYR A 59 -6.32 -0.92 4.66
N PHE A 60 -6.06 -0.16 3.59
CA PHE A 60 -5.70 1.24 3.72
C PHE A 60 -6.83 2.09 4.33
N SER A 61 -8.08 1.70 4.08
CA SER A 61 -9.25 2.41 4.63
C SER A 61 -9.30 2.44 6.15
N VAL A 62 -8.54 1.58 6.85
CA VAL A 62 -8.45 1.62 8.32
C VAL A 62 -7.79 2.91 8.84
N LEU A 63 -7.01 3.60 8.01
CA LEU A 63 -6.40 4.88 8.38
C LEU A 63 -7.42 6.03 8.39
N GLY A 64 -8.63 5.84 7.85
CA GLY A 64 -9.59 6.92 7.75
C GLY A 64 -9.06 8.11 6.94
N LYS A 65 -9.41 9.33 7.35
CA LYS A 65 -8.90 10.56 6.71
C LYS A 65 -7.47 10.83 7.20
N VAL A 66 -6.49 10.66 6.32
CA VAL A 66 -5.09 11.03 6.59
C VAL A 66 -4.98 12.56 6.58
N PRO A 67 -4.21 13.18 7.51
CA PRO A 67 -3.95 14.62 7.53
C PRO A 67 -3.38 15.14 6.20
N GLU A 68 -3.69 16.39 5.86
CA GLU A 68 -3.32 17.00 4.56
C GLU A 68 -1.83 17.31 4.43
N ASP A 69 -1.13 17.40 5.56
CA ASP A 69 0.31 17.56 5.63
C ASP A 69 1.10 16.26 5.37
N ILE A 70 0.40 15.14 5.27
CA ILE A 70 1.02 13.86 4.91
C ILE A 70 0.84 13.58 3.43
N ASN A 71 1.96 13.43 2.73
CA ASN A 71 2.01 13.11 1.31
C ASN A 71 1.82 11.60 1.08
N VAL A 72 0.59 11.20 0.74
CA VAL A 72 0.26 9.78 0.50
C VAL A 72 0.48 9.42 -0.97
N ILE A 73 1.42 8.53 -1.22
CA ILE A 73 1.71 7.98 -2.56
C ILE A 73 1.15 6.56 -2.65
N SER A 74 0.29 6.31 -3.62
CA SER A 74 -0.37 5.02 -3.82
C SER A 74 -0.02 4.43 -5.19
N PRO A 75 1.07 3.65 -5.33
CA PRO A 75 1.48 3.04 -6.59
C PRO A 75 0.42 2.11 -7.17
N ALA A 76 0.15 2.23 -8.47
CA ALA A 76 -0.76 1.37 -9.21
C ALA A 76 0.01 0.50 -10.21
N PHE A 77 -0.34 -0.79 -10.26
CA PHE A 77 0.28 -1.77 -11.13
C PHE A 77 -0.74 -2.28 -12.13
N LYS A 78 -0.46 -2.09 -13.43
CA LYS A 78 -1.36 -2.50 -14.50
C LYS A 78 -0.66 -3.48 -15.44
N ASP A 79 -1.35 -4.55 -15.75
CA ASP A 79 -0.92 -5.57 -16.69
C ASP A 79 -1.68 -5.43 -18.02
N TYR A 80 -0.96 -5.64 -19.13
CA TYR A 80 -1.58 -5.66 -20.46
C TYR A 80 -2.36 -6.96 -20.66
N LYS A 81 -3.66 -6.84 -20.87
CA LYS A 81 -4.54 -7.99 -21.13
C LYS A 81 -5.71 -7.57 -22.02
N ASN A 82 -6.00 -8.35 -23.06
CA ASN A 82 -7.10 -8.11 -23.98
C ASN A 82 -7.06 -6.70 -24.60
N GLY A 83 -5.91 -6.29 -25.12
CA GLY A 83 -5.75 -5.02 -25.81
C GLY A 83 -5.57 -3.78 -24.95
N LYS A 84 -5.59 -3.88 -23.62
CA LYS A 84 -5.49 -2.72 -22.73
C LYS A 84 -4.76 -3.03 -21.41
N TYR A 85 -4.22 -1.98 -20.80
CA TYR A 85 -3.67 -2.05 -19.44
C TYR A 85 -4.78 -1.98 -18.40
N LYS A 86 -4.76 -2.90 -17.42
CA LYS A 86 -5.72 -2.93 -16.33
C LYS A 86 -5.10 -3.51 -15.05
N ILE A 87 -5.65 -3.12 -13.91
CA ILE A 87 -5.27 -3.71 -12.63
C ILE A 87 -5.84 -5.14 -12.56
N ILE A 88 -4.96 -6.12 -12.38
CA ILE A 88 -5.33 -7.52 -12.11
C ILE A 88 -4.97 -7.79 -10.67
N SER A 89 -5.97 -8.03 -9.83
CA SER A 89 -5.86 -8.07 -8.36
C SER A 89 -4.70 -8.94 -7.86
N PHE A 90 -4.56 -10.16 -8.38
CA PHE A 90 -3.50 -11.08 -7.98
C PHE A 90 -2.11 -10.53 -8.33
N TYR A 91 -1.92 -10.02 -9.54
CA TYR A 91 -0.64 -9.46 -9.97
C TYR A 91 -0.31 -8.15 -9.24
N ALA A 92 -1.29 -7.28 -9.05
CA ALA A 92 -1.10 -6.06 -8.27
C ALA A 92 -0.72 -6.36 -6.81
N LYS A 93 -1.29 -7.40 -6.19
CA LYS A 93 -0.90 -7.85 -4.86
C LYS A 93 0.57 -8.28 -4.81
N LYS A 94 1.00 -9.11 -5.76
CA LYS A 94 2.40 -9.54 -5.89
C LYS A 94 3.33 -8.34 -6.10
N ALA A 95 2.98 -7.44 -7.04
CA ALA A 95 3.79 -6.26 -7.37
C ALA A 95 4.00 -5.32 -6.17
N ARG A 96 2.97 -5.08 -5.36
CA ARG A 96 3.09 -4.29 -4.12
C ARG A 96 4.07 -4.92 -3.14
N GLY A 97 4.04 -6.25 -2.99
CA GLY A 97 5.02 -6.96 -2.15
C GLY A 97 6.45 -6.87 -2.70
N LEU A 98 6.62 -6.97 -4.02
CA LEU A 98 7.92 -6.77 -4.67
C LEU A 98 8.44 -5.34 -4.51
N MET A 99 7.56 -4.34 -4.64
CA MET A 99 7.94 -2.94 -4.43
C MET A 99 8.34 -2.68 -2.97
N ALA A 100 7.62 -3.22 -1.99
CA ALA A 100 8.00 -3.10 -0.59
C ALA A 100 9.41 -3.64 -0.33
N ARG A 101 9.71 -4.82 -0.85
CA ARG A 101 11.06 -5.41 -0.76
C ARG A 101 12.10 -4.54 -1.44
N TRP A 102 11.81 -4.06 -2.65
CA TRP A 102 12.73 -3.25 -3.44
C TRP A 102 13.04 -1.91 -2.75
N ILE A 103 12.03 -1.23 -2.19
CA ILE A 103 12.21 0.01 -1.40
C ILE A 103 13.19 -0.23 -0.25
N ILE A 104 13.01 -1.30 0.52
CA ILE A 104 13.87 -1.63 1.67
C ILE A 104 15.30 -1.93 1.20
N GLN A 105 15.47 -2.77 0.17
CA GLN A 105 16.76 -3.19 -0.33
C GLN A 105 17.57 -2.04 -0.93
N ASN A 106 16.90 -1.11 -1.62
CA ASN A 106 17.53 0.04 -2.26
C ASN A 106 17.51 1.30 -1.39
N LYS A 107 16.98 1.22 -0.16
CA LYS A 107 16.90 2.35 0.79
C LYS A 107 16.23 3.58 0.17
N VAL A 108 15.14 3.37 -0.57
CA VAL A 108 14.39 4.44 -1.24
C VAL A 108 13.71 5.32 -0.19
N THR A 109 14.00 6.61 -0.19
CA THR A 109 13.50 7.57 0.79
C THR A 109 12.67 8.70 0.19
N ASP A 110 12.56 8.76 -1.13
CA ASP A 110 11.82 9.81 -1.83
C ASP A 110 11.01 9.27 -3.02
N PHE A 111 10.09 10.10 -3.49
CA PHE A 111 9.17 9.76 -4.58
C PHE A 111 9.86 9.62 -5.95
N GLU A 112 10.91 10.42 -6.21
CA GLU A 112 11.57 10.38 -7.50
C GLU A 112 12.28 9.04 -7.72
N ASN A 113 13.00 8.58 -6.71
CA ASN A 113 13.68 7.28 -6.75
C ASN A 113 12.69 6.09 -6.81
N LEU A 114 11.43 6.27 -6.35
CA LEU A 114 10.42 5.24 -6.47
C LEU A 114 10.09 4.91 -7.94
N LYS A 115 10.28 5.86 -8.86
CA LYS A 115 10.02 5.69 -10.30
C LYS A 115 10.99 4.74 -10.99
N ASP A 116 12.13 4.45 -10.36
CA ASP A 116 13.14 3.53 -10.88
C ASP A 116 12.79 2.05 -10.65
N PHE A 117 11.65 1.77 -9.99
CA PHE A 117 11.18 0.41 -9.81
C PHE A 117 10.92 -0.29 -11.16
N ASP A 118 11.67 -1.38 -11.41
CA ASP A 118 11.62 -2.15 -12.67
C ASP A 118 11.52 -3.68 -12.47
N VAL A 119 11.09 -4.11 -11.27
CA VAL A 119 11.05 -5.53 -10.90
C VAL A 119 9.89 -6.26 -11.57
N ASP A 120 10.11 -7.51 -11.95
CA ASP A 120 9.10 -8.42 -12.56
C ASP A 120 8.51 -7.85 -13.88
N GLY A 121 9.29 -7.04 -14.62
CA GLY A 121 8.89 -6.46 -15.91
C GLY A 121 7.98 -5.23 -15.81
N TYR A 122 7.70 -4.73 -14.61
CA TYR A 122 7.00 -3.46 -14.46
C TYR A 122 7.93 -2.28 -14.77
N LYS A 123 7.37 -1.25 -15.42
CA LYS A 123 8.08 0.00 -15.69
C LYS A 123 7.18 1.18 -15.42
N TYR A 124 7.76 2.25 -14.86
CA TYR A 124 7.05 3.49 -14.62
C TYR A 124 6.51 4.10 -15.91
N SER A 125 5.26 4.56 -15.87
CA SER A 125 4.59 5.28 -16.97
C SER A 125 4.21 6.68 -16.56
N LYS A 126 4.98 7.67 -17.01
CA LYS A 126 4.66 9.08 -16.77
C LYS A 126 3.29 9.46 -17.31
N ALA A 127 2.91 8.93 -18.48
CA ALA A 127 1.66 9.28 -19.15
C ALA A 127 0.39 8.85 -18.38
N GLU A 128 0.50 7.78 -17.57
CA GLU A 128 -0.63 7.26 -16.79
C GLU A 128 -0.58 7.63 -15.32
N SER A 129 0.49 8.29 -14.89
CA SER A 129 0.72 8.65 -13.50
C SER A 129 0.17 10.02 -13.14
N THR A 130 -0.17 10.19 -11.86
CA THR A 130 -0.43 11.49 -11.23
C THR A 130 0.63 11.75 -10.16
N SER A 131 0.58 12.93 -9.52
CA SER A 131 1.48 13.29 -8.42
C SER A 131 1.39 12.35 -7.21
N THR A 132 0.23 11.72 -7.00
CA THR A 132 -0.01 10.82 -5.85
C THR A 132 -0.16 9.35 -6.24
N THR A 133 -0.29 9.06 -7.52
CA THR A 133 -0.48 7.71 -8.03
C THR A 133 0.49 7.42 -9.17
N PRO A 134 1.73 7.02 -8.86
CA PRO A 134 2.63 6.52 -9.89
C PRO A 134 2.12 5.20 -10.44
N VAL A 135 2.06 5.08 -11.76
CA VAL A 135 1.57 3.89 -12.46
C VAL A 135 2.74 3.13 -13.06
N PHE A 136 2.76 1.83 -12.78
CA PHE A 136 3.74 0.90 -13.32
C PHE A 136 3.03 -0.08 -14.26
N LEU A 137 3.51 -0.17 -15.48
CA LEU A 137 2.94 -0.99 -16.54
C LEU A 137 3.79 -2.23 -16.79
N ARG A 138 3.13 -3.37 -17.00
CA ARG A 138 3.77 -4.60 -17.42
C ARG A 138 3.03 -5.20 -18.61
N LYS A 139 3.80 -5.52 -19.67
CA LYS A 139 3.33 -6.33 -20.78
C LYS A 139 3.99 -7.70 -20.62
N GLN A 140 3.21 -8.72 -20.29
CA GLN A 140 3.70 -10.09 -20.32
C GLN A 140 3.94 -10.47 -21.77
N SER A 141 5.13 -10.96 -22.05
CA SER A 141 5.51 -11.59 -23.32
C SER A 141 4.80 -12.94 -23.47
#